data_808c4b2ba6d47468f5ccadc5809c1827
#
_entry.id   808c4b2ba6d47468f5ccadc5809c1827
#
_cell.length_a   1.000
_cell.length_b   1.000
_cell.length_c   1.000
_cell.angle_alpha   90.00
_cell.angle_beta   90.00
_cell.angle_gamma   90.00
#
_symmetry.space_group_name_H-M   'P 1'
#
loop_
_entity.id
_entity.type
_entity.pdbx_description
1 polymer ?
#
loop_
_entity_poly.entity_id
_entity_poly.type
_entity_poly.pdbx_seq_one_letter_code
_entity_poly.pdbx_strand_id
1 'polypeptide(L)'
;MNLVIVEDDINMRKSLEIALGEYEEFAIKSYKSATEALKKLNDDVDLIITDINMPGMDGIEFVQACENKYDFIIITGNATLNRAIEAVRLGVKDFLVKPFDINTLVTAIKRAKIIQEKISKKTSKKTTKKEENQDFYGTSKALENCLNLALKAAKTDASVLFFGESGVGKEVFANFVHKNSKRAQKPFVAINMAAIPSNLIESELFGFEKGAFTDANTTKIGLFELANEGTLFLDEIGEMPYEIQAKLLRALQEKEITRLGSTKSIKIDVRIISATNAHIEKKIADNEFRQDLYYRLNTIPINIPPLRERQEEILQIAQKVLLDTCKEYDFNEKTLSQEAQDALLAYDFPGNIRELISIIQRACILSENDEISAQDLFLESRKSKDIKNLEKELILEALKNSQDITEAAKLIEMSEKIFSEKMKKYNIT
;
A
#
# COMPACT_ATOMS: atom_id res chain seq x y z
N MET A 1 -19.66 23.50 -8.75
CA MET A 1 -18.59 23.37 -7.74
C MET A 1 -17.83 24.68 -7.67
N ASN A 2 -17.72 25.28 -6.49
CA ASN A 2 -17.04 26.56 -6.29
C ASN A 2 -15.55 26.35 -6.03
N LEU A 3 -14.73 26.67 -7.02
CA LEU A 3 -13.28 26.52 -6.97
C LEU A 3 -12.60 27.87 -6.66
N VAL A 4 -11.57 27.81 -5.84
CA VAL A 4 -10.68 28.95 -5.60
C VAL A 4 -9.28 28.59 -6.06
N ILE A 5 -8.68 29.43 -6.90
CA ILE A 5 -7.30 29.31 -7.36
C ILE A 5 -6.45 30.36 -6.66
N VAL A 6 -5.35 29.96 -6.05
CA VAL A 6 -4.37 30.85 -5.41
C VAL A 6 -3.00 30.61 -6.05
N GLU A 7 -2.56 31.55 -6.88
CA GLU A 7 -1.33 31.44 -7.68
C GLU A 7 -0.79 32.85 -7.86
N ASP A 8 0.48 33.10 -7.54
CA ASP A 8 1.12 34.41 -7.67
C ASP A 8 1.51 34.75 -9.11
N ASP A 9 1.87 33.72 -9.91
CA ASP A 9 2.14 33.92 -11.35
C ASP A 9 0.86 34.26 -12.12
N ILE A 10 0.85 35.46 -12.69
CA ILE A 10 -0.31 35.98 -13.43
C ILE A 10 -0.64 35.11 -14.66
N ASN A 11 0.36 34.59 -15.35
CA ASN A 11 0.15 33.83 -16.57
C ASN A 11 -0.41 32.45 -16.24
N MET A 12 0.16 31.77 -15.22
CA MET A 12 -0.33 30.50 -14.76
C MET A 12 -1.75 30.60 -14.21
N ARG A 13 -2.03 31.59 -13.36
CA ARG A 13 -3.36 31.83 -12.81
C ARG A 13 -4.42 32.04 -13.90
N LYS A 14 -4.14 32.89 -14.91
CA LYS A 14 -5.07 33.10 -16.03
C LYS A 14 -5.22 31.86 -16.90
N SER A 15 -4.17 31.12 -17.14
CA SER A 15 -4.24 29.86 -17.89
C SER A 15 -5.14 28.84 -17.21
N LEU A 16 -5.04 28.71 -15.88
CA LEU A 16 -5.92 27.85 -15.09
C LEU A 16 -7.38 28.34 -15.09
N GLU A 17 -7.61 29.66 -14.98
CA GLU A 17 -8.95 30.25 -15.06
C GLU A 17 -9.62 29.94 -16.41
N ILE A 18 -8.90 30.12 -17.50
CA ILE A 18 -9.44 29.89 -18.85
C ILE A 18 -9.70 28.38 -19.03
N ALA A 19 -8.71 27.55 -18.74
CA ALA A 19 -8.81 26.12 -18.99
C ALA A 19 -9.87 25.43 -18.12
N LEU A 20 -10.00 25.80 -16.85
CA LEU A 20 -11.08 25.28 -15.99
C LEU A 20 -12.43 25.94 -16.26
N GLY A 21 -12.44 27.17 -16.79
CA GLY A 21 -13.66 27.89 -17.20
C GLY A 21 -14.39 27.30 -18.41
N GLU A 22 -13.71 26.39 -19.17
CA GLU A 22 -14.35 25.61 -20.24
C GLU A 22 -15.33 24.55 -19.69
N TYR A 23 -15.24 24.23 -18.39
CA TYR A 23 -16.12 23.28 -17.75
C TYR A 23 -17.27 23.99 -17.03
N GLU A 24 -18.47 23.91 -17.56
CA GLU A 24 -19.70 24.58 -17.03
C GLU A 24 -20.00 24.20 -15.56
N GLU A 25 -19.47 23.09 -15.09
CA GLU A 25 -19.67 22.61 -13.71
C GLU A 25 -18.85 23.36 -12.65
N PHE A 26 -17.85 24.19 -13.05
CA PHE A 26 -16.96 24.91 -12.15
C PHE A 26 -17.26 26.42 -12.11
N ALA A 27 -17.49 26.96 -10.92
CA ALA A 27 -17.53 28.39 -10.67
C ALA A 27 -16.19 28.82 -10.03
N ILE A 28 -15.39 29.61 -10.77
CA ILE A 28 -13.99 29.85 -10.41
C ILE A 28 -13.84 31.26 -9.84
N LYS A 29 -13.11 31.36 -8.72
CA LYS A 29 -12.55 32.62 -8.20
C LYS A 29 -11.06 32.49 -8.08
N SER A 30 -10.29 33.52 -8.36
CA SER A 30 -8.84 33.47 -8.23
C SER A 30 -8.28 34.60 -7.40
N TYR A 31 -7.16 34.33 -6.74
CA TYR A 31 -6.42 35.28 -5.91
C TYR A 31 -4.93 35.20 -6.21
N LYS A 32 -4.24 36.34 -6.08
CA LYS A 32 -2.79 36.45 -6.34
C LYS A 32 -1.92 36.07 -5.14
N SER A 33 -2.50 35.83 -3.98
CA SER A 33 -1.75 35.46 -2.77
C SER A 33 -2.68 34.79 -1.75
N ALA A 34 -2.10 33.96 -0.89
CA ALA A 34 -2.77 33.30 0.23
C ALA A 34 -3.40 34.31 1.20
N THR A 35 -2.70 35.41 1.49
CA THR A 35 -3.19 36.48 2.39
C THR A 35 -4.43 37.19 1.84
N GLU A 36 -4.53 37.36 0.50
CA GLU A 36 -5.72 37.92 -0.13
C GLU A 36 -6.86 36.94 -0.10
N ALA A 37 -6.59 35.66 -0.39
CA ALA A 37 -7.57 34.59 -0.35
C ALA A 37 -8.21 34.47 1.04
N LEU A 38 -7.42 34.38 2.11
CA LEU A 38 -7.89 34.25 3.50
C LEU A 38 -8.89 35.31 3.90
N LYS A 39 -8.74 36.55 3.40
CA LYS A 39 -9.67 37.68 3.71
C LYS A 39 -11.00 37.58 2.99
N LYS A 40 -11.09 36.81 1.90
CA LYS A 40 -12.24 36.76 0.97
C LYS A 40 -12.89 35.38 0.89
N LEU A 41 -12.30 34.35 1.51
CA LEU A 41 -12.90 33.02 1.59
C LEU A 41 -14.20 33.06 2.39
N ASN A 42 -15.21 32.36 1.92
CA ASN A 42 -16.51 32.17 2.57
C ASN A 42 -16.85 30.66 2.62
N ASP A 43 -17.94 30.33 3.30
CA ASP A 43 -18.34 28.93 3.52
C ASP A 43 -18.85 28.24 2.24
N ASP A 44 -19.01 28.96 1.13
CA ASP A 44 -19.48 28.41 -0.16
C ASP A 44 -18.33 27.77 -1.00
N VAL A 45 -17.09 27.82 -0.55
CA VAL A 45 -15.95 27.28 -1.29
C VAL A 45 -15.86 25.78 -1.08
N ASP A 46 -15.91 25.05 -2.19
CA ASP A 46 -15.85 23.58 -2.18
C ASP A 46 -14.40 23.05 -2.19
N LEU A 47 -13.49 23.72 -2.96
CA LEU A 47 -12.11 23.26 -3.13
C LEU A 47 -11.19 24.43 -3.43
N ILE A 48 -10.01 24.41 -2.86
CA ILE A 48 -8.95 25.41 -3.09
C ILE A 48 -7.78 24.75 -3.82
N ILE A 49 -7.33 25.35 -4.90
CA ILE A 49 -6.14 24.97 -5.65
C ILE A 49 -5.09 26.02 -5.36
N THR A 50 -3.95 25.65 -4.77
CA THR A 50 -2.92 26.60 -4.38
C THR A 50 -1.52 26.19 -4.80
N ASP A 51 -0.70 27.16 -5.27
CA ASP A 51 0.74 26.91 -5.36
C ASP A 51 1.37 26.86 -3.98
N ILE A 52 2.44 26.11 -3.84
CA ILE A 52 3.28 26.12 -2.64
C ILE A 52 4.14 27.38 -2.58
N ASN A 53 4.81 27.71 -3.66
CA ASN A 53 5.87 28.71 -3.68
C ASN A 53 5.30 30.11 -3.96
N MET A 54 4.64 30.73 -2.99
CA MET A 54 4.10 32.06 -3.11
C MET A 54 4.83 33.04 -2.19
N PRO A 55 5.03 34.32 -2.59
CA PRO A 55 5.62 35.34 -1.73
C PRO A 55 4.78 35.64 -0.49
N GLY A 56 5.44 35.73 0.65
CA GLY A 56 4.80 36.03 1.94
C GLY A 56 4.35 34.77 2.66
N MET A 57 3.09 34.39 2.52
CA MET A 57 2.53 33.15 3.07
C MET A 57 2.58 32.07 1.98
N ASP A 58 3.30 30.98 2.24
CA ASP A 58 3.39 29.85 1.31
C ASP A 58 2.09 29.00 1.32
N GLY A 59 1.98 28.08 0.34
CA GLY A 59 0.78 27.25 0.20
C GLY A 59 0.56 26.30 1.37
N ILE A 60 1.59 25.85 2.06
CA ILE A 60 1.49 24.99 3.23
C ILE A 60 1.01 25.78 4.45
N GLU A 61 1.60 26.95 4.69
CA GLU A 61 1.14 27.88 5.74
C GLU A 61 -0.31 28.30 5.51
N PHE A 62 -0.72 28.47 4.25
CA PHE A 62 -2.09 28.79 3.90
C PHE A 62 -3.07 27.66 4.24
N VAL A 63 -2.72 26.40 3.94
CA VAL A 63 -3.53 25.25 4.35
C VAL A 63 -3.68 25.18 5.86
N GLN A 64 -2.58 25.40 6.61
CA GLN A 64 -2.59 25.42 8.09
C GLN A 64 -3.48 26.53 8.63
N ALA A 65 -3.39 27.74 8.06
CA ALA A 65 -4.19 28.89 8.48
C ALA A 65 -5.71 28.72 8.23
N CYS A 66 -6.09 27.81 7.34
CA CYS A 66 -7.49 27.45 7.09
C CYS A 66 -8.07 26.40 8.04
N GLU A 67 -7.29 25.86 8.99
CA GLU A 67 -7.72 24.95 10.08
C GLU A 67 -8.63 23.79 9.62
N ASN A 68 -8.29 23.15 8.50
CA ASN A 68 -9.09 22.08 7.86
C ASN A 68 -10.53 22.44 7.45
N LYS A 69 -10.81 23.75 7.29
CA LYS A 69 -12.15 24.21 6.90
C LYS A 69 -12.49 23.93 5.44
N TYR A 70 -11.48 23.85 4.58
CA TYR A 70 -11.62 23.66 3.14
C TYR A 70 -10.81 22.46 2.66
N ASP A 71 -11.22 21.88 1.53
CA ASP A 71 -10.44 20.88 0.83
C ASP A 71 -9.40 21.56 -0.07
N PHE A 72 -8.19 20.99 -0.18
CA PHE A 72 -7.08 21.57 -0.92
C PHE A 72 -6.51 20.60 -1.96
N ILE A 73 -6.14 21.13 -3.13
CA ILE A 73 -5.19 20.55 -4.07
C ILE A 73 -3.98 21.47 -4.14
N ILE A 74 -2.79 20.93 -3.96
CA ILE A 74 -1.55 21.69 -4.03
C ILE A 74 -0.88 21.49 -5.39
N ILE A 75 -0.40 22.60 -5.97
CA ILE A 75 0.41 22.61 -7.19
C ILE A 75 1.81 23.10 -6.84
N THR A 76 2.87 22.51 -7.41
CA THR A 76 4.24 22.98 -7.18
C THR A 76 5.16 22.72 -8.34
N GLY A 77 6.08 23.64 -8.60
CA GLY A 77 7.17 23.46 -9.56
C GLY A 77 8.38 22.71 -9.00
N ASN A 78 8.47 22.52 -7.69
CA ASN A 78 9.58 21.84 -7.04
C ASN A 78 9.07 20.91 -5.93
N ALA A 79 8.76 19.68 -6.33
CA ALA A 79 8.29 18.65 -5.43
C ALA A 79 9.46 18.06 -4.63
N THR A 80 9.69 18.57 -3.42
CA THR A 80 10.50 17.82 -2.47
C THR A 80 9.60 16.83 -1.72
N LEU A 81 10.07 15.62 -1.51
CA LEU A 81 9.34 14.57 -0.78
C LEU A 81 8.79 15.08 0.57
N ASN A 82 9.56 15.91 1.26
CA ASN A 82 9.17 16.48 2.56
C ASN A 82 7.93 17.39 2.46
N ARG A 83 7.82 18.23 1.45
CA ARG A 83 6.65 19.12 1.25
C ARG A 83 5.40 18.33 0.84
N ALA A 84 5.57 17.30 0.02
CA ALA A 84 4.45 16.40 -0.31
C ALA A 84 3.93 15.66 0.92
N ILE A 85 4.81 15.15 1.78
CA ILE A 85 4.44 14.50 3.05
C ILE A 85 3.74 15.49 3.98
N GLU A 86 4.21 16.71 4.09
CA GLU A 86 3.61 17.76 4.92
C GLU A 86 2.20 18.12 4.44
N ALA A 87 2.01 18.27 3.13
CA ALA A 87 0.70 18.50 2.51
C ALA A 87 -0.29 17.36 2.81
N VAL A 88 0.15 16.10 2.69
CA VAL A 88 -0.69 14.93 3.01
C VAL A 88 -1.10 14.92 4.49
N ARG A 89 -0.20 15.29 5.41
CA ARG A 89 -0.52 15.39 6.86
C ARG A 89 -1.57 16.46 7.16
N LEU A 90 -1.57 17.54 6.42
CA LEU A 90 -2.54 18.62 6.56
C LEU A 90 -3.89 18.27 5.92
N GLY A 91 -4.06 17.04 5.40
CA GLY A 91 -5.32 16.58 4.83
C GLY A 91 -5.59 17.09 3.41
N VAL A 92 -4.55 17.55 2.70
CA VAL A 92 -4.65 17.95 1.29
C VAL A 92 -5.11 16.77 0.46
N LYS A 93 -6.07 16.99 -0.45
CA LYS A 93 -6.72 15.92 -1.21
C LYS A 93 -5.86 15.37 -2.34
N ASP A 94 -5.06 16.22 -2.96
CA ASP A 94 -4.15 15.83 -4.04
C ASP A 94 -2.96 16.80 -4.16
N PHE A 95 -1.90 16.34 -4.85
CA PHE A 95 -0.65 17.08 -5.01
C PHE A 95 -0.14 16.93 -6.44
N LEU A 96 -0.03 18.02 -7.18
CA LEU A 96 0.36 18.05 -8.59
C LEU A 96 1.71 18.74 -8.78
N VAL A 97 2.56 18.14 -9.60
CA VAL A 97 3.89 18.68 -9.93
C VAL A 97 3.85 19.34 -11.30
N LYS A 98 4.29 20.61 -11.38
CA LYS A 98 4.44 21.34 -12.65
C LYS A 98 5.65 20.77 -13.44
N PRO A 99 5.55 20.57 -14.77
CA PRO A 99 4.38 20.82 -15.61
C PRO A 99 3.37 19.65 -15.56
N PHE A 100 2.07 19.94 -15.57
CA PHE A 100 0.98 18.98 -15.64
C PHE A 100 0.00 19.42 -16.75
N ASP A 101 -0.78 18.46 -17.28
CA ASP A 101 -1.86 18.77 -18.20
C ASP A 101 -3.16 19.08 -17.45
N ILE A 102 -4.06 19.81 -18.12
CA ILE A 102 -5.32 20.24 -17.51
C ILE A 102 -6.24 19.07 -17.13
N ASN A 103 -6.21 17.96 -17.89
CA ASN A 103 -7.03 16.80 -17.62
C ASN A 103 -6.63 16.12 -16.31
N THR A 104 -5.32 16.13 -15.99
CA THR A 104 -4.81 15.64 -14.71
C THR A 104 -5.38 16.46 -13.55
N LEU A 105 -5.40 17.80 -13.66
CA LEU A 105 -5.99 18.69 -12.66
C LEU A 105 -7.50 18.49 -12.53
N VAL A 106 -8.23 18.40 -13.65
CA VAL A 106 -9.68 18.14 -13.64
C VAL A 106 -10.00 16.79 -13.00
N THR A 107 -9.19 15.78 -13.26
CA THR A 107 -9.33 14.45 -12.62
C THR A 107 -9.14 14.55 -11.10
N ALA A 108 -8.12 15.28 -10.63
CA ALA A 108 -7.89 15.52 -9.21
C ALA A 108 -9.07 16.27 -8.54
N ILE A 109 -9.61 17.29 -9.20
CA ILE A 109 -10.81 18.03 -8.74
C ILE A 109 -12.03 17.10 -8.62
N LYS A 110 -12.28 16.27 -9.63
CA LYS A 110 -13.40 15.31 -9.62
C LYS A 110 -13.25 14.26 -8.53
N ARG A 111 -12.04 13.78 -8.28
CA ARG A 111 -11.75 12.86 -7.16
C ARG A 111 -12.05 13.50 -5.79
N ALA A 112 -11.64 14.76 -5.58
CA ALA A 112 -11.93 15.49 -4.35
C ALA A 112 -13.44 15.62 -4.12
N LYS A 113 -14.23 15.91 -5.16
CA LYS A 113 -15.70 16.00 -5.09
C LYS A 113 -16.35 14.67 -4.68
N ILE A 114 -15.93 13.55 -5.26
CA ILE A 114 -16.45 12.22 -4.92
C ILE A 114 -16.21 11.87 -3.45
N ILE A 115 -15.05 12.25 -2.91
CA ILE A 115 -14.72 12.05 -1.49
C ILE A 115 -15.64 12.89 -0.60
N GLN A 116 -15.90 14.14 -0.98
CA GLN A 116 -16.76 15.06 -0.24
C GLN A 116 -18.23 14.59 -0.21
N GLU A 117 -18.76 14.10 -1.34
CA GLU A 117 -20.12 13.53 -1.42
C GLU A 117 -20.27 12.23 -0.60
N LYS A 118 -19.22 11.43 -0.51
CA LYS A 118 -19.21 10.22 0.35
C LYS A 118 -19.19 10.57 1.83
N ILE A 119 -18.53 11.65 2.23
CA ILE A 119 -18.47 12.13 3.62
C ILE A 119 -19.81 12.76 4.02
N SER A 120 -20.41 13.60 3.17
CA SER A 120 -21.70 14.28 3.45
C SER A 120 -22.88 13.30 3.51
N LYS A 121 -22.87 12.21 2.72
CA LYS A 121 -23.88 11.14 2.80
C LYS A 121 -23.74 10.26 4.06
N LYS A 122 -22.57 10.23 4.71
CA LYS A 122 -22.36 9.53 6.00
C LYS A 122 -22.92 10.28 7.21
N THR A 123 -23.03 11.61 7.15
CA THR A 123 -23.50 12.43 8.27
C THR A 123 -25.03 12.47 8.42
N SER A 124 -25.81 12.07 7.41
CA SER A 124 -27.28 12.15 7.42
C SER A 124 -28.01 10.84 7.69
N LYS A 125 -27.34 9.74 7.98
CA LYS A 125 -27.95 8.46 8.36
C LYS A 125 -27.35 7.87 9.63
N LYS A 126 -27.70 8.44 10.79
CA LYS A 126 -27.68 7.69 12.05
C LYS A 126 -28.96 6.83 12.11
N THR A 127 -28.87 5.63 11.62
CA THR A 127 -29.76 4.52 12.03
C THR A 127 -28.93 3.24 11.99
N THR A 128 -28.88 2.61 13.14
CA THR A 128 -28.33 1.30 13.45
C THR A 128 -28.43 0.28 12.31
N LYS A 129 -27.31 0.10 11.58
CA LYS A 129 -26.98 -1.11 10.86
C LYS A 129 -25.52 -1.41 11.15
N LYS A 130 -25.21 -2.67 11.50
CA LYS A 130 -23.85 -3.20 11.56
C LYS A 130 -23.08 -2.65 10.35
N GLU A 131 -22.02 -1.87 10.59
CA GLU A 131 -21.07 -1.49 9.55
C GLU A 131 -20.43 -2.78 9.06
N GLU A 132 -20.88 -3.27 7.92
CA GLU A 132 -20.17 -4.31 7.18
C GLU A 132 -18.78 -3.75 6.89
N ASN A 133 -17.76 -4.52 7.24
CA ASN A 133 -16.35 -4.19 7.02
C ASN A 133 -16.10 -4.00 5.51
N GLN A 134 -16.17 -2.78 5.03
CA GLN A 134 -16.02 -2.44 3.60
C GLN A 134 -14.61 -2.75 3.03
N ASP A 135 -13.66 -3.06 3.89
CA ASP A 135 -12.27 -3.35 3.52
C ASP A 135 -12.04 -4.85 3.22
N PHE A 136 -13.01 -5.74 3.53
CA PHE A 136 -12.91 -7.18 3.32
C PHE A 136 -14.09 -7.70 2.51
N TYR A 137 -13.78 -8.56 1.54
CA TYR A 137 -14.75 -9.20 0.68
C TYR A 137 -14.74 -10.70 0.98
N GLY A 138 -15.91 -11.27 1.29
CA GLY A 138 -16.09 -12.68 1.52
C GLY A 138 -16.49 -13.05 2.95
N THR A 139 -16.95 -14.29 3.06
CA THR A 139 -17.50 -14.86 4.29
C THR A 139 -16.82 -16.17 4.68
N SER A 140 -15.58 -16.39 4.19
CA SER A 140 -14.86 -17.62 4.51
C SER A 140 -14.62 -17.71 6.02
N LYS A 141 -14.80 -18.90 6.59
CA LYS A 141 -14.57 -19.16 8.02
C LYS A 141 -13.13 -18.83 8.44
N ALA A 142 -12.19 -18.99 7.54
CA ALA A 142 -10.78 -18.66 7.76
C ALA A 142 -10.58 -17.14 7.92
N LEU A 143 -11.18 -16.33 7.04
CA LEU A 143 -11.17 -14.86 7.14
C LEU A 143 -11.89 -14.38 8.39
N GLU A 144 -13.07 -14.92 8.69
CA GLU A 144 -13.85 -14.56 9.87
C GLU A 144 -13.08 -14.80 11.18
N ASN A 145 -12.36 -15.91 11.29
CA ASN A 145 -11.49 -16.19 12.43
C ASN A 145 -10.37 -15.15 12.57
N CYS A 146 -9.72 -14.78 11.46
CA CYS A 146 -8.67 -13.75 11.46
C CYS A 146 -9.25 -12.38 11.86
N LEU A 147 -10.41 -11.99 11.32
CA LEU A 147 -11.08 -10.73 11.65
C LEU A 147 -11.49 -10.67 13.11
N ASN A 148 -12.05 -11.76 13.66
CA ASN A 148 -12.42 -11.84 15.06
C ASN A 148 -11.21 -11.71 15.99
N LEU A 149 -10.08 -12.32 15.63
CA LEU A 149 -8.84 -12.19 16.40
C LEU A 149 -8.28 -10.76 16.30
N ALA A 150 -8.28 -10.17 15.09
CA ALA A 150 -7.87 -8.80 14.83
C ALA A 150 -8.72 -7.78 15.62
N LEU A 151 -10.06 -7.97 15.69
CA LEU A 151 -10.97 -7.15 16.52
C LEU A 151 -10.67 -7.25 18.01
N LYS A 152 -10.35 -8.46 18.51
CA LYS A 152 -9.94 -8.64 19.92
C LYS A 152 -8.62 -7.91 20.18
N ALA A 153 -7.65 -8.05 19.29
CA ALA A 153 -6.37 -7.35 19.38
C ALA A 153 -6.54 -5.83 19.32
N ALA A 154 -7.46 -5.31 18.48
CA ALA A 154 -7.72 -3.89 18.34
C ALA A 154 -8.13 -3.20 19.66
N LYS A 155 -8.81 -3.90 20.55
CA LYS A 155 -9.26 -3.37 21.86
C LYS A 155 -8.12 -3.15 22.86
N THR A 156 -6.90 -3.59 22.55
CA THR A 156 -5.72 -3.51 23.40
C THR A 156 -4.60 -2.74 22.71
N ASP A 157 -3.59 -2.30 23.48
CA ASP A 157 -2.35 -1.73 22.94
C ASP A 157 -1.24 -2.77 22.71
N ALA A 158 -1.56 -4.07 22.82
CA ALA A 158 -0.60 -5.13 22.57
C ALA A 158 -0.08 -5.10 21.13
N SER A 159 1.18 -5.49 20.95
CA SER A 159 1.79 -5.66 19.62
C SER A 159 1.10 -6.81 18.88
N VAL A 160 0.90 -6.61 17.58
CA VAL A 160 0.32 -7.63 16.68
C VAL A 160 1.34 -7.98 15.62
N LEU A 161 1.54 -9.26 15.38
CA LEU A 161 2.39 -9.74 14.29
C LEU A 161 1.55 -10.56 13.30
N PHE A 162 1.42 -10.02 12.09
CA PHE A 162 0.77 -10.70 10.98
C PHE A 162 1.75 -11.59 10.22
N PHE A 163 1.38 -12.86 10.09
CA PHE A 163 2.06 -13.82 9.23
C PHE A 163 1.22 -14.10 7.99
N GLY A 164 1.85 -14.24 6.85
CA GLY A 164 1.18 -14.63 5.61
C GLY A 164 2.00 -14.31 4.38
N GLU A 165 1.67 -14.99 3.30
CA GLU A 165 2.34 -14.82 2.01
C GLU A 165 2.26 -13.38 1.49
N SER A 166 3.10 -13.04 0.53
CA SER A 166 3.02 -11.73 -0.14
C SER A 166 1.67 -11.57 -0.84
N GLY A 167 1.06 -10.38 -0.75
CA GLY A 167 -0.21 -10.09 -1.42
C GLY A 167 -1.48 -10.61 -0.75
N VAL A 168 -1.42 -11.22 0.47
CA VAL A 168 -2.60 -11.72 1.19
C VAL A 168 -3.46 -10.63 1.84
N GLY A 169 -2.96 -9.37 1.90
CA GLY A 169 -3.66 -8.24 2.49
C GLY A 169 -3.22 -7.88 3.92
N LYS A 170 -1.97 -8.17 4.33
CA LYS A 170 -1.42 -7.85 5.67
C LYS A 170 -1.63 -6.38 6.07
N GLU A 171 -1.41 -5.45 5.14
CA GLU A 171 -1.62 -4.01 5.38
C GLU A 171 -3.10 -3.65 5.62
N VAL A 172 -4.03 -4.30 4.89
CA VAL A 172 -5.47 -4.11 5.08
C VAL A 172 -5.87 -4.53 6.49
N PHE A 173 -5.34 -5.67 6.98
CA PHE A 173 -5.55 -6.12 8.35
C PHE A 173 -4.94 -5.17 9.39
N ALA A 174 -3.75 -4.62 9.13
CA ALA A 174 -3.13 -3.65 10.03
C ALA A 174 -3.96 -2.36 10.15
N ASN A 175 -4.43 -1.83 9.02
CA ASN A 175 -5.38 -0.72 8.98
C ASN A 175 -6.70 -1.03 9.71
N PHE A 176 -7.23 -2.24 9.53
CA PHE A 176 -8.44 -2.68 10.21
C PHE A 176 -8.27 -2.70 11.74
N VAL A 177 -7.14 -3.23 12.23
CA VAL A 177 -6.82 -3.19 13.68
C VAL A 177 -6.72 -1.76 14.19
N HIS A 178 -6.06 -0.86 13.44
CA HIS A 178 -5.95 0.54 13.81
C HIS A 178 -7.30 1.24 13.85
N LYS A 179 -8.12 1.14 12.79
CA LYS A 179 -9.46 1.75 12.68
C LYS A 179 -10.42 1.30 13.80
N ASN A 180 -10.26 0.07 14.30
CA ASN A 180 -11.09 -0.48 15.38
C ASN A 180 -10.46 -0.35 16.78
N SER A 181 -9.35 0.41 16.91
CA SER A 181 -8.64 0.61 18.17
C SER A 181 -9.03 1.93 18.84
N LYS A 182 -8.55 2.12 20.09
CA LYS A 182 -8.65 3.40 20.80
C LYS A 182 -7.88 4.53 20.10
N ARG A 183 -6.96 4.18 19.19
CA ARG A 183 -6.11 5.10 18.43
C ARG A 183 -6.63 5.37 17.01
N ALA A 184 -7.87 5.01 16.69
CA ALA A 184 -8.46 5.12 15.35
C ALA A 184 -8.45 6.53 14.73
N GLN A 185 -8.41 7.58 15.59
CA GLN A 185 -8.35 8.99 15.16
C GLN A 185 -6.92 9.57 15.25
N LYS A 186 -5.94 8.74 15.58
CA LYS A 186 -4.53 9.11 15.70
C LYS A 186 -3.76 8.69 14.45
N PRO A 187 -2.52 9.16 14.24
CA PRO A 187 -1.75 8.79 13.07
C PRO A 187 -1.58 7.27 12.89
N PHE A 188 -1.74 6.80 11.65
CA PHE A 188 -1.32 5.48 11.20
C PHE A 188 -0.16 5.67 10.23
N VAL A 189 1.04 5.28 10.65
CA VAL A 189 2.26 5.41 9.86
C VAL A 189 2.71 4.03 9.44
N ALA A 190 2.85 3.79 8.14
CA ALA A 190 3.28 2.52 7.57
C ALA A 190 4.66 2.66 6.93
N ILE A 191 5.48 1.62 7.08
CA ILE A 191 6.79 1.50 6.44
C ILE A 191 6.99 0.06 5.99
N ASN A 192 7.45 -0.13 4.75
CA ASN A 192 7.86 -1.44 4.25
C ASN A 192 9.39 -1.53 4.28
N MET A 193 9.94 -2.46 5.08
CA MET A 193 11.38 -2.63 5.27
C MET A 193 12.09 -3.08 4.00
N ALA A 194 11.43 -3.90 3.18
CA ALA A 194 12.00 -4.37 1.92
C ALA A 194 12.10 -3.29 0.83
N ALA A 195 11.35 -2.19 0.96
CA ALA A 195 11.34 -1.11 -0.03
C ALA A 195 12.40 -0.03 0.23
N ILE A 196 13.07 -0.06 1.37
CA ILE A 196 14.04 0.96 1.78
C ILE A 196 15.47 0.36 1.79
N PRO A 197 16.46 1.05 1.22
CA PRO A 197 17.85 0.63 1.35
C PRO A 197 18.24 0.47 2.82
N SER A 198 18.96 -0.61 3.16
CA SER A 198 19.26 -0.98 4.56
C SER A 198 19.97 0.12 5.35
N ASN A 199 20.85 0.90 4.70
CA ASN A 199 21.56 2.03 5.29
C ASN A 199 20.65 3.25 5.60
N LEU A 200 19.45 3.32 5.05
CA LEU A 200 18.50 4.42 5.30
C LEU A 200 17.43 4.08 6.33
N ILE A 201 17.17 2.79 6.61
CA ILE A 201 16.11 2.35 7.52
C ILE A 201 16.24 3.02 8.89
N GLU A 202 17.45 3.12 9.42
CA GLU A 202 17.68 3.75 10.72
C GLU A 202 17.28 5.22 10.73
N SER A 203 17.71 5.98 9.74
CA SER A 203 17.39 7.40 9.60
C SER A 203 15.91 7.67 9.34
N GLU A 204 15.21 6.75 8.65
CA GLU A 204 13.77 6.82 8.45
C GLU A 204 13.02 6.56 9.78
N LEU A 205 13.37 5.51 10.52
CA LEU A 205 12.67 5.14 11.75
C LEU A 205 12.88 6.16 12.87
N PHE A 206 14.13 6.56 13.12
CA PHE A 206 14.51 7.35 14.30
C PHE A 206 14.75 8.84 14.01
N GLY A 207 14.90 9.22 12.73
CA GLY A 207 15.26 10.56 12.34
C GLY A 207 16.74 10.90 12.60
N PHE A 208 17.15 12.11 12.23
CA PHE A 208 18.52 12.58 12.43
C PHE A 208 18.56 14.09 12.67
N GLU A 209 19.59 14.52 13.38
CA GLU A 209 19.93 15.93 13.55
C GLU A 209 20.86 16.43 12.43
N LYS A 210 20.82 17.73 12.18
CA LYS A 210 21.75 18.35 11.23
C LYS A 210 23.20 18.01 11.60
N GLY A 211 23.99 17.54 10.62
CA GLY A 211 25.39 17.15 10.80
C GLY A 211 25.59 15.71 11.30
N ALA A 212 24.56 14.89 11.42
CA ALA A 212 24.67 13.49 11.86
C ALA A 212 25.53 12.63 10.90
N PHE A 213 25.55 12.98 9.61
CA PHE A 213 26.38 12.36 8.56
C PHE A 213 26.65 13.40 7.45
N THR A 214 27.50 13.07 6.50
CA THR A 214 28.04 14.01 5.46
C THR A 214 26.96 14.78 4.71
N ASP A 215 25.78 14.17 4.44
CA ASP A 215 24.69 14.78 3.70
C ASP A 215 23.51 15.27 4.57
N ALA A 216 23.67 15.24 5.90
CA ALA A 216 22.66 15.70 6.85
C ALA A 216 22.61 17.22 6.96
N ASN A 217 22.15 17.91 5.93
CA ASN A 217 22.08 19.37 5.87
C ASN A 217 20.95 19.97 6.72
N THR A 218 19.93 19.19 7.04
CA THR A 218 18.75 19.57 7.84
C THR A 218 18.43 18.49 8.86
N THR A 219 17.67 18.84 9.91
CA THR A 219 17.12 17.86 10.85
C THR A 219 15.91 17.16 10.22
N LYS A 220 15.82 15.83 10.37
CA LYS A 220 14.68 15.02 9.92
C LYS A 220 14.00 14.34 11.12
N ILE A 221 12.68 14.48 11.21
CA ILE A 221 11.84 13.78 12.18
C ILE A 221 11.66 12.32 11.73
N GLY A 222 11.83 11.37 12.66
CA GLY A 222 11.68 9.93 12.39
C GLY A 222 10.21 9.46 12.41
N LEU A 223 9.98 8.26 11.84
CA LEU A 223 8.63 7.67 11.79
C LEU A 223 8.07 7.37 13.17
N PHE A 224 8.89 7.07 14.17
CA PHE A 224 8.44 6.91 15.55
C PHE A 224 7.84 8.20 16.12
N GLU A 225 8.44 9.34 15.86
CA GLU A 225 7.90 10.63 16.28
C GLU A 225 6.60 10.96 15.53
N LEU A 226 6.53 10.61 14.22
CA LEU A 226 5.36 10.83 13.40
C LEU A 226 4.17 9.97 13.82
N ALA A 227 4.44 8.76 14.28
CA ALA A 227 3.42 7.82 14.78
C ALA A 227 3.06 8.07 16.25
N ASN A 228 3.60 9.12 16.89
CA ASN A 228 3.36 9.36 18.31
C ASN A 228 1.87 9.46 18.65
N GLU A 229 1.45 8.85 19.75
CA GLU A 229 0.07 8.59 20.18
C GLU A 229 -0.76 7.71 19.24
N GLY A 230 -0.22 7.33 18.09
CA GLY A 230 -0.84 6.55 17.03
C GLY A 230 -0.34 5.11 16.93
N THR A 231 -0.24 4.64 15.68
CA THR A 231 0.20 3.27 15.34
C THR A 231 1.29 3.33 14.29
N LEU A 232 2.38 2.59 14.50
CA LEU A 232 3.42 2.35 13.52
C LEU A 232 3.28 0.92 12.98
N PHE A 233 3.08 0.79 11.68
CA PHE A 233 3.01 -0.48 10.97
C PHE A 233 4.35 -0.77 10.28
N LEU A 234 4.98 -1.88 10.67
CA LEU A 234 6.27 -2.35 10.17
C LEU A 234 6.03 -3.55 9.25
N ASP A 235 5.91 -3.30 7.93
CA ASP A 235 5.74 -4.37 6.95
C ASP A 235 7.08 -5.00 6.59
N GLU A 236 7.06 -6.31 6.34
CA GLU A 236 8.23 -7.16 6.05
C GLU A 236 9.34 -6.99 7.10
N ILE A 237 8.95 -7.05 8.40
CA ILE A 237 9.86 -6.86 9.54
C ILE A 237 11.05 -7.84 9.53
N GLY A 238 10.90 -9.00 8.90
CA GLY A 238 11.97 -9.98 8.72
C GLY A 238 13.14 -9.49 7.86
N GLU A 239 12.96 -8.41 7.09
CA GLU A 239 14.01 -7.80 6.25
C GLU A 239 14.78 -6.67 6.97
N MET A 240 14.47 -6.43 8.26
CA MET A 240 15.17 -5.42 9.05
C MET A 240 16.62 -5.84 9.33
N PRO A 241 17.63 -4.99 9.05
CA PRO A 241 19.02 -5.27 9.37
C PRO A 241 19.23 -5.57 10.85
N TYR A 242 20.06 -6.57 11.17
CA TYR A 242 20.27 -7.06 12.54
C TYR A 242 20.68 -5.97 13.53
N GLU A 243 21.52 -5.02 13.09
CA GLU A 243 22.00 -3.91 13.91
C GLU A 243 20.87 -2.97 14.37
N ILE A 244 19.87 -2.76 13.50
CA ILE A 244 18.75 -1.86 13.77
C ILE A 244 17.74 -2.52 14.71
N GLN A 245 17.65 -3.85 14.70
CA GLN A 245 16.73 -4.62 15.56
C GLN A 245 16.97 -4.33 17.05
N ALA A 246 18.23 -4.14 17.47
CA ALA A 246 18.57 -3.79 18.85
C ALA A 246 18.02 -2.40 19.24
N LYS A 247 18.09 -1.42 18.32
CA LYS A 247 17.55 -0.08 18.54
C LYS A 247 16.03 -0.08 18.59
N LEU A 248 15.40 -0.87 17.70
CA LEU A 248 13.95 -1.07 17.72
C LEU A 248 13.50 -1.68 19.05
N LEU A 249 14.16 -2.73 19.52
CA LEU A 249 13.84 -3.37 20.81
C LEU A 249 13.90 -2.35 21.96
N ARG A 250 14.94 -1.53 21.98
CA ARG A 250 15.11 -0.48 22.99
C ARG A 250 13.98 0.53 22.97
N ALA A 251 13.61 1.03 21.78
CA ALA A 251 12.47 1.94 21.61
C ALA A 251 11.15 1.34 22.12
N LEU A 252 10.93 0.02 21.91
CA LEU A 252 9.73 -0.69 22.38
C LEU A 252 9.71 -0.93 23.90
N GLN A 253 10.87 -1.04 24.53
CA GLN A 253 11.00 -1.31 25.97
C GLN A 253 10.98 -0.02 26.78
N GLU A 254 11.80 0.95 26.39
CA GLU A 254 12.01 2.21 27.12
C GLU A 254 10.94 3.27 26.77
N LYS A 255 10.23 3.08 25.65
CA LYS A 255 9.28 4.07 25.06
C LYS A 255 9.96 5.42 24.81
N GLU A 256 11.21 5.36 24.42
CA GLU A 256 12.03 6.53 24.11
C GLU A 256 12.90 6.22 22.88
N ILE A 257 13.16 7.24 22.09
CA ILE A 257 14.06 7.17 20.94
C ILE A 257 15.12 8.27 21.03
N THR A 258 16.18 8.10 20.26
CA THR A 258 17.21 9.13 20.08
C THR A 258 17.47 9.29 18.59
N ARG A 259 17.45 10.51 18.07
CA ARG A 259 17.79 10.79 16.67
C ARG A 259 19.27 10.52 16.43
N LEU A 260 19.62 10.13 15.20
CA LEU A 260 21.02 9.99 14.82
C LEU A 260 21.75 11.32 14.99
N GLY A 261 22.96 11.27 15.55
CA GLY A 261 23.76 12.47 15.85
C GLY A 261 23.32 13.25 17.09
N SER A 262 22.29 12.79 17.83
CA SER A 262 21.81 13.41 19.06
C SER A 262 22.08 12.52 20.27
N THR A 263 22.19 13.16 21.46
CA THR A 263 22.17 12.47 22.77
C THR A 263 20.86 12.67 23.52
N LYS A 264 19.93 13.45 22.94
CA LYS A 264 18.65 13.78 23.58
C LYS A 264 17.65 12.67 23.37
N SER A 265 17.13 12.12 24.47
CA SER A 265 16.03 11.17 24.45
C SER A 265 14.67 11.86 24.19
N ILE A 266 13.83 11.25 23.38
CA ILE A 266 12.49 11.72 23.02
C ILE A 266 11.49 10.63 23.42
N LYS A 267 10.57 10.94 24.31
CA LYS A 267 9.50 10.03 24.74
C LYS A 267 8.49 9.82 23.60
N ILE A 268 8.09 8.58 23.43
CA ILE A 268 7.11 8.17 22.43
C ILE A 268 6.04 7.26 23.06
N ASP A 269 4.83 7.39 22.58
CA ASP A 269 3.72 6.47 22.87
C ASP A 269 3.16 5.93 21.55
N VAL A 270 3.74 4.84 21.06
CA VAL A 270 3.42 4.28 19.74
C VAL A 270 2.98 2.84 19.91
N ARG A 271 1.81 2.48 19.34
CA ARG A 271 1.39 1.10 19.19
C ARG A 271 2.10 0.49 17.97
N ILE A 272 2.65 -0.71 18.14
CA ILE A 272 3.32 -1.43 17.03
C ILE A 272 2.42 -2.52 16.47
N ILE A 273 2.31 -2.53 15.15
CA ILE A 273 1.78 -3.64 14.35
C ILE A 273 2.86 -4.02 13.37
N SER A 274 3.17 -5.29 13.23
CA SER A 274 4.21 -5.78 12.33
C SER A 274 3.65 -6.84 11.39
N ALA A 275 4.28 -7.03 10.23
CA ALA A 275 3.92 -8.08 9.29
C ALA A 275 5.16 -8.69 8.64
N THR A 276 5.07 -9.96 8.26
CA THR A 276 6.14 -10.66 7.56
C THR A 276 5.60 -11.83 6.73
N ASN A 277 6.29 -12.14 5.64
CA ASN A 277 6.16 -13.36 4.87
C ASN A 277 7.31 -14.35 5.17
N ALA A 278 8.33 -13.91 5.91
CA ALA A 278 9.53 -14.69 6.21
C ALA A 278 9.26 -15.70 7.32
N HIS A 279 10.01 -16.81 7.26
CA HIS A 279 10.09 -17.78 8.36
C HIS A 279 11.02 -17.22 9.44
N ILE A 280 10.49 -16.41 10.36
CA ILE A 280 11.27 -15.72 11.40
C ILE A 280 12.05 -16.70 12.27
N GLU A 281 11.48 -17.88 12.60
CA GLU A 281 12.17 -18.90 13.40
C GLU A 281 13.47 -19.36 12.72
N LYS A 282 13.47 -19.49 11.39
CA LYS A 282 14.68 -19.80 10.64
C LYS A 282 15.68 -18.66 10.70
N LYS A 283 15.24 -17.42 10.50
CA LYS A 283 16.11 -16.24 10.62
C LYS A 283 16.72 -16.08 12.03
N ILE A 284 15.99 -16.48 13.08
CA ILE A 284 16.53 -16.55 14.45
C ILE A 284 17.62 -17.62 14.57
N ALA A 285 17.40 -18.82 14.03
CA ALA A 285 18.37 -19.90 14.05
C ALA A 285 19.66 -19.54 13.28
N ASP A 286 19.52 -18.79 12.18
CA ASP A 286 20.62 -18.33 11.34
C ASP A 286 21.29 -17.03 11.89
N ASN A 287 20.86 -16.51 13.06
CA ASN A 287 21.30 -15.26 13.68
C ASN A 287 21.06 -14.00 12.82
N GLU A 288 20.08 -14.01 11.94
CA GLU A 288 19.65 -12.87 11.13
C GLU A 288 18.55 -12.07 11.82
N PHE A 289 17.84 -12.66 12.78
CA PHE A 289 16.79 -11.99 13.56
C PHE A 289 16.94 -12.27 15.06
N ARG A 290 16.76 -11.24 15.88
CA ARG A 290 16.91 -11.35 17.34
C ARG A 290 15.68 -12.00 17.97
N GLN A 291 15.90 -13.00 18.80
CA GLN A 291 14.86 -13.71 19.53
C GLN A 291 14.10 -12.83 20.53
N ASP A 292 14.80 -11.91 21.19
CA ASP A 292 14.21 -10.97 22.16
C ASP A 292 13.23 -9.98 21.50
N LEU A 293 13.59 -9.46 20.32
CA LEU A 293 12.72 -8.64 19.51
C LEU A 293 11.48 -9.40 19.02
N TYR A 294 11.68 -10.63 18.55
CA TYR A 294 10.59 -11.50 18.11
C TYR A 294 9.51 -11.64 19.19
N TYR A 295 9.89 -12.00 20.42
CA TYR A 295 8.91 -12.13 21.51
C TYR A 295 8.21 -10.81 21.85
N ARG A 296 8.87 -9.67 21.69
CA ARG A 296 8.26 -8.36 21.93
C ARG A 296 7.24 -7.97 20.86
N LEU A 297 7.47 -8.33 19.62
CA LEU A 297 6.58 -8.07 18.49
C LEU A 297 5.43 -9.07 18.42
N ASN A 298 5.70 -10.35 18.73
CA ASN A 298 4.78 -11.48 18.62
C ASN A 298 3.91 -11.68 19.87
N THR A 299 3.33 -10.60 20.40
CA THR A 299 2.41 -10.71 21.54
C THR A 299 1.07 -11.33 21.10
N ILE A 300 0.55 -10.92 19.94
CA ILE A 300 -0.65 -11.49 19.34
C ILE A 300 -0.33 -11.90 17.91
N PRO A 301 -0.03 -13.20 17.66
CA PRO A 301 0.16 -13.71 16.31
C PRO A 301 -1.17 -13.83 15.56
N ILE A 302 -1.20 -13.40 14.30
CA ILE A 302 -2.34 -13.58 13.41
C ILE A 302 -1.84 -14.12 12.07
N ASN A 303 -2.21 -15.36 11.75
CA ASN A 303 -1.89 -15.98 10.48
C ASN A 303 -3.00 -15.68 9.47
N ILE A 304 -2.65 -14.98 8.38
CA ILE A 304 -3.58 -14.69 7.31
C ILE A 304 -3.43 -15.78 6.25
N PRO A 305 -4.48 -16.57 5.97
CA PRO A 305 -4.41 -17.66 5.02
C PRO A 305 -4.21 -17.13 3.59
N PRO A 306 -3.54 -17.88 2.72
CA PRO A 306 -3.41 -17.53 1.30
C PRO A 306 -4.77 -17.60 0.60
N LEU A 307 -4.91 -16.91 -0.54
CA LEU A 307 -6.17 -16.77 -1.26
C LEU A 307 -6.76 -18.12 -1.70
N ARG A 308 -5.93 -19.08 -2.05
CA ARG A 308 -6.34 -20.46 -2.41
C ARG A 308 -7.07 -21.22 -1.28
N GLU A 309 -6.90 -20.83 -0.02
CA GLU A 309 -7.60 -21.38 1.16
C GLU A 309 -8.89 -20.63 1.50
N ARG A 310 -9.23 -19.58 0.75
CA ARG A 310 -10.44 -18.77 0.90
C ARG A 310 -11.07 -18.45 -0.45
N GLN A 311 -11.36 -19.49 -1.22
CA GLN A 311 -11.85 -19.42 -2.60
C GLN A 311 -13.16 -18.64 -2.75
N GLU A 312 -14.00 -18.63 -1.69
CA GLU A 312 -15.27 -17.88 -1.67
C GLU A 312 -15.09 -16.37 -1.88
N GLU A 313 -13.87 -15.86 -1.61
CA GLU A 313 -13.56 -14.44 -1.77
C GLU A 313 -13.10 -14.09 -3.19
N ILE A 314 -12.60 -15.06 -3.96
CA ILE A 314 -11.98 -14.81 -5.27
C ILE A 314 -12.93 -14.07 -6.20
N LEU A 315 -14.14 -14.60 -6.39
CA LEU A 315 -15.12 -14.00 -7.31
C LEU A 315 -15.65 -12.66 -6.81
N GLN A 316 -15.80 -12.49 -5.50
CA GLN A 316 -16.27 -11.24 -4.92
C GLN A 316 -15.23 -10.12 -5.09
N ILE A 317 -13.95 -10.44 -4.84
CA ILE A 317 -12.84 -9.51 -5.07
C ILE A 317 -12.73 -9.21 -6.58
N ALA A 318 -12.79 -10.23 -7.43
CA ALA A 318 -12.71 -10.08 -8.89
C ALA A 318 -13.80 -9.15 -9.42
N GLN A 319 -15.05 -9.36 -9.04
CA GLN A 319 -16.18 -8.52 -9.44
C GLN A 319 -16.01 -7.06 -8.94
N LYS A 320 -15.57 -6.89 -7.70
CA LYS A 320 -15.33 -5.55 -7.17
C LYS A 320 -14.23 -4.82 -7.92
N VAL A 321 -13.10 -5.49 -8.16
CA VAL A 321 -11.98 -4.92 -8.92
C VAL A 321 -12.42 -4.59 -10.34
N LEU A 322 -13.18 -5.46 -10.99
CA LEU A 322 -13.70 -5.23 -12.33
C LEU A 322 -14.57 -3.98 -12.41
N LEU A 323 -15.54 -3.85 -11.49
CA LEU A 323 -16.41 -2.68 -11.40
C LEU A 323 -15.63 -1.38 -11.13
N ASP A 324 -14.64 -1.44 -10.24
CA ASP A 324 -13.83 -0.27 -9.91
C ASP A 324 -12.93 0.12 -11.09
N THR A 325 -12.37 -0.86 -11.81
CA THR A 325 -11.57 -0.63 -13.03
C THR A 325 -12.41 -0.05 -14.16
N CYS A 326 -13.61 -0.58 -14.41
CA CYS A 326 -14.52 0.00 -15.42
C CYS A 326 -14.85 1.46 -15.12
N LYS A 327 -15.08 1.81 -13.85
CA LYS A 327 -15.35 3.19 -13.44
C LYS A 327 -14.11 4.10 -13.54
N GLU A 328 -12.93 3.57 -13.29
CA GLU A 328 -11.67 4.33 -13.34
C GLU A 328 -11.33 4.74 -14.79
N TYR A 329 -11.58 3.84 -15.74
CA TYR A 329 -11.26 4.06 -17.16
C TYR A 329 -12.47 4.47 -18.02
N ASP A 330 -13.64 4.72 -17.40
CA ASP A 330 -14.88 5.09 -18.09
C ASP A 330 -15.33 4.06 -19.16
N PHE A 331 -15.12 2.77 -18.85
CA PHE A 331 -15.57 1.66 -19.67
C PHE A 331 -17.02 1.29 -19.32
N ASN A 332 -17.72 0.66 -20.29
CA ASN A 332 -18.98 -0.03 -20.01
C ASN A 332 -18.80 -1.05 -18.89
N GLU A 333 -19.87 -1.35 -18.16
CA GLU A 333 -19.82 -2.41 -17.14
C GLU A 333 -19.52 -3.75 -17.83
N LYS A 334 -18.36 -4.33 -17.50
CA LYS A 334 -17.95 -5.64 -17.98
C LYS A 334 -18.32 -6.73 -16.97
N THR A 335 -18.50 -7.95 -17.48
CA THR A 335 -18.82 -9.13 -16.68
C THR A 335 -17.84 -10.26 -16.95
N LEU A 336 -17.70 -11.19 -16.01
CA LEU A 336 -16.90 -12.40 -16.18
C LEU A 336 -17.80 -13.53 -16.72
N SER A 337 -17.40 -14.16 -17.82
CA SER A 337 -18.08 -15.38 -18.31
C SER A 337 -17.98 -16.50 -17.27
N GLN A 338 -18.83 -17.52 -17.36
CA GLN A 338 -18.78 -18.68 -16.47
C GLN A 338 -17.42 -19.39 -16.55
N GLU A 339 -16.87 -19.51 -17.76
CA GLU A 339 -15.55 -20.13 -18.01
C GLU A 339 -14.43 -19.32 -17.34
N ALA A 340 -14.51 -17.98 -17.36
CA ALA A 340 -13.56 -17.12 -16.67
C ALA A 340 -13.65 -17.28 -15.14
N GLN A 341 -14.86 -17.38 -14.60
CA GLN A 341 -15.07 -17.62 -13.16
C GLN A 341 -14.50 -18.97 -12.75
N ASP A 342 -14.76 -20.03 -13.51
CA ASP A 342 -14.25 -21.37 -13.23
C ASP A 342 -12.71 -21.42 -13.31
N ALA A 343 -12.12 -20.71 -14.30
CA ALA A 343 -10.68 -20.60 -14.43
C ALA A 343 -10.03 -19.86 -13.24
N LEU A 344 -10.66 -18.80 -12.74
CA LEU A 344 -10.21 -18.10 -11.54
C LEU A 344 -10.28 -18.98 -10.28
N LEU A 345 -11.35 -19.76 -10.13
CA LEU A 345 -11.50 -20.67 -8.98
C LEU A 345 -10.51 -21.84 -9.00
N ALA A 346 -10.08 -22.25 -10.19
CA ALA A 346 -9.10 -23.32 -10.37
C ALA A 346 -7.63 -22.86 -10.23
N TYR A 347 -7.37 -21.54 -10.15
CA TYR A 347 -6.03 -21.00 -10.11
C TYR A 347 -5.52 -20.79 -8.66
N ASP A 348 -4.25 -21.12 -8.40
CA ASP A 348 -3.66 -21.14 -7.04
C ASP A 348 -3.27 -19.75 -6.49
N PHE A 349 -3.22 -18.72 -7.31
CA PHE A 349 -2.82 -17.36 -6.94
C PHE A 349 -1.54 -17.28 -6.10
N PRO A 350 -0.36 -17.63 -6.62
CA PRO A 350 0.89 -17.52 -5.85
C PRO A 350 1.21 -16.09 -5.39
N GLY A 351 0.70 -15.06 -6.09
CA GLY A 351 0.74 -13.64 -5.68
C GLY A 351 -0.51 -13.19 -4.91
N ASN A 352 -1.40 -14.11 -4.53
CA ASN A 352 -2.60 -13.87 -3.75
C ASN A 352 -3.50 -12.75 -4.32
N ILE A 353 -4.06 -11.88 -3.47
CA ILE A 353 -4.98 -10.80 -3.87
C ILE A 353 -4.28 -9.81 -4.82
N ARG A 354 -2.99 -9.54 -4.63
CA ARG A 354 -2.24 -8.64 -5.51
C ARG A 354 -2.19 -9.16 -6.96
N GLU A 355 -2.01 -10.45 -7.13
CA GLU A 355 -2.02 -11.09 -8.45
C GLU A 355 -3.44 -11.12 -9.03
N LEU A 356 -4.46 -11.48 -8.24
CA LEU A 356 -5.85 -11.45 -8.67
C LEU A 356 -6.25 -10.05 -9.18
N ILE A 357 -5.93 -9.00 -8.43
CA ILE A 357 -6.20 -7.60 -8.86
C ILE A 357 -5.53 -7.33 -10.22
N SER A 358 -4.25 -7.66 -10.37
CA SER A 358 -3.51 -7.44 -11.61
C SER A 358 -4.08 -8.21 -12.80
N ILE A 359 -4.54 -9.45 -12.59
CA ILE A 359 -5.19 -10.27 -13.61
C ILE A 359 -6.49 -9.61 -14.08
N ILE A 360 -7.36 -9.23 -13.14
CA ILE A 360 -8.66 -8.65 -13.47
C ILE A 360 -8.52 -7.27 -14.13
N GLN A 361 -7.63 -6.42 -13.64
CA GLN A 361 -7.35 -5.11 -14.26
C GLN A 361 -6.84 -5.27 -15.69
N ARG A 362 -5.88 -6.17 -15.90
CA ARG A 362 -5.35 -6.47 -17.23
C ARG A 362 -6.43 -6.99 -18.16
N ALA A 363 -7.25 -7.95 -17.73
CA ALA A 363 -8.35 -8.50 -18.50
C ALA A 363 -9.39 -7.42 -18.85
N CYS A 364 -9.74 -6.55 -17.90
CA CYS A 364 -10.65 -5.42 -18.12
C CYS A 364 -10.14 -4.46 -19.19
N ILE A 365 -8.85 -4.11 -19.15
CA ILE A 365 -8.24 -3.14 -20.07
C ILE A 365 -8.05 -3.72 -21.46
N LEU A 366 -7.65 -5.00 -21.59
CA LEU A 366 -7.28 -5.62 -22.87
C LEU A 366 -8.45 -6.30 -23.58
N SER A 367 -9.53 -6.65 -22.88
CA SER A 367 -10.71 -7.24 -23.52
C SER A 367 -11.45 -6.19 -24.35
N GLU A 368 -11.77 -6.50 -25.61
CA GLU A 368 -12.57 -5.65 -26.49
C GLU A 368 -14.08 -5.81 -26.23
N ASN A 369 -14.49 -6.90 -25.60
CA ASN A 369 -15.88 -7.23 -25.31
C ASN A 369 -16.30 -6.83 -23.90
N ASP A 370 -17.60 -6.65 -23.68
CA ASP A 370 -18.18 -6.41 -22.36
C ASP A 370 -18.21 -7.69 -21.50
N GLU A 371 -18.05 -8.88 -22.09
CA GLU A 371 -17.91 -10.15 -21.41
C GLU A 371 -16.46 -10.67 -21.51
N ILE A 372 -15.80 -10.79 -20.36
CA ILE A 372 -14.42 -11.27 -20.23
C ILE A 372 -14.41 -12.79 -20.22
N SER A 373 -13.76 -13.40 -21.22
CA SER A 373 -13.60 -14.85 -21.35
C SER A 373 -12.40 -15.37 -20.51
N ALA A 374 -12.28 -16.70 -20.39
CA ALA A 374 -11.13 -17.33 -19.75
C ALA A 374 -9.79 -17.00 -20.44
N GLN A 375 -9.83 -16.77 -21.77
CA GLN A 375 -8.63 -16.41 -22.54
C GLN A 375 -8.14 -14.99 -22.19
N ASP A 376 -9.06 -14.07 -21.96
CA ASP A 376 -8.75 -12.67 -21.60
C ASP A 376 -8.09 -12.53 -20.22
N LEU A 377 -8.20 -13.54 -19.37
CA LEU A 377 -7.54 -13.55 -18.06
C LEU A 377 -6.02 -13.73 -18.17
N PHE A 378 -5.52 -14.26 -19.30
CA PHE A 378 -4.10 -14.58 -19.50
C PHE A 378 -3.51 -15.31 -18.29
N LEU A 379 -4.29 -16.24 -17.73
CA LEU A 379 -3.77 -17.09 -16.67
C LEU A 379 -2.70 -17.96 -17.31
N GLU A 380 -1.43 -17.64 -17.06
CA GLU A 380 -0.38 -18.57 -17.37
C GLU A 380 -0.72 -19.85 -16.59
N SER A 381 -1.00 -20.93 -17.30
CA SER A 381 -0.92 -22.25 -16.71
C SER A 381 0.54 -22.44 -16.28
N ARG A 382 0.89 -21.90 -15.10
CA ARG A 382 2.17 -22.20 -14.48
C ARG A 382 2.14 -23.67 -14.09
N LYS A 383 2.39 -24.48 -15.09
CA LYS A 383 2.94 -25.84 -14.97
C LYS A 383 4.31 -25.84 -14.27
N SER A 384 4.54 -24.99 -13.24
CA SER A 384 5.82 -25.04 -12.52
C SER A 384 5.92 -26.27 -11.62
N LYS A 385 4.80 -26.80 -11.11
CA LYS A 385 4.74 -28.17 -10.60
C LYS A 385 4.82 -29.18 -11.76
N ASP A 386 4.16 -28.89 -12.86
CA ASP A 386 4.21 -29.75 -14.04
C ASP A 386 5.58 -29.75 -14.71
N ILE A 387 6.31 -28.62 -14.78
CA ILE A 387 7.68 -28.64 -15.37
C ILE A 387 8.61 -29.51 -14.51
N LYS A 388 8.55 -29.41 -13.16
CA LYS A 388 9.31 -30.30 -12.29
C LYS A 388 8.84 -31.75 -12.37
N ASN A 389 7.54 -31.98 -12.46
CA ASN A 389 6.96 -33.30 -12.62
C ASN A 389 7.20 -33.81 -14.05
N LEU A 390 7.03 -33.00 -15.09
CA LEU A 390 7.35 -33.34 -16.49
C LEU A 390 8.85 -33.62 -16.64
N GLU A 391 9.71 -32.82 -16.06
CA GLU A 391 11.16 -33.03 -16.06
C GLU A 391 11.53 -34.33 -15.32
N LYS A 392 10.87 -34.61 -14.19
CA LYS A 392 11.02 -35.89 -13.46
C LYS A 392 10.50 -37.07 -14.28
N GLU A 393 9.32 -36.94 -14.91
CA GLU A 393 8.72 -37.96 -15.78
C GLU A 393 9.59 -38.21 -17.00
N LEU A 394 10.11 -37.17 -17.67
CA LEU A 394 11.03 -37.31 -18.80
C LEU A 394 12.33 -38.06 -18.41
N ILE A 395 12.87 -37.75 -17.23
CA ILE A 395 14.07 -38.47 -16.72
C ILE A 395 13.73 -39.92 -16.44
N LEU A 396 12.56 -40.20 -15.82
CA LEU A 396 12.12 -41.58 -15.55
C LEU A 396 11.85 -42.38 -16.82
N GLU A 397 11.28 -41.73 -17.82
CA GLU A 397 10.96 -42.33 -19.13
C GLU A 397 12.26 -42.61 -19.93
N ALA A 398 13.22 -41.67 -19.90
CA ALA A 398 14.53 -41.86 -20.50
C ALA A 398 15.28 -43.05 -19.86
N LEU A 399 15.23 -43.16 -18.53
CA LEU A 399 15.86 -44.31 -17.80
C LEU A 399 15.16 -45.64 -18.12
N LYS A 400 13.84 -45.65 -18.36
CA LYS A 400 13.11 -46.88 -18.76
C LYS A 400 13.47 -47.34 -20.16
N ASN A 401 13.81 -46.41 -21.05
CA ASN A 401 14.04 -46.67 -22.47
C ASN A 401 15.56 -46.76 -22.82
N SER A 402 16.44 -46.77 -21.84
CA SER A 402 17.91 -46.82 -22.00
C SER A 402 18.54 -47.94 -21.16
N GLN A 403 19.69 -48.38 -21.57
CA GLN A 403 20.47 -49.42 -20.84
C GLN A 403 21.41 -48.82 -19.78
N ASP A 404 21.77 -47.53 -19.94
CA ASP A 404 22.63 -46.82 -19.01
C ASP A 404 22.30 -45.32 -18.94
N ILE A 405 22.92 -44.62 -17.96
CA ILE A 405 22.72 -43.19 -17.69
C ILE A 405 23.19 -42.31 -18.87
N THR A 406 24.23 -42.75 -19.57
CA THR A 406 24.80 -42.03 -20.70
C THR A 406 23.86 -42.03 -21.89
N GLU A 407 23.20 -43.14 -22.14
CA GLU A 407 22.18 -43.27 -23.18
C GLU A 407 20.89 -42.55 -22.81
N ALA A 408 20.48 -42.62 -21.55
CA ALA A 408 19.33 -41.87 -21.05
C ALA A 408 19.52 -40.33 -21.20
N ALA A 409 20.69 -39.83 -20.87
CA ALA A 409 21.03 -38.42 -21.03
C ALA A 409 20.99 -37.97 -22.49
N LYS A 410 21.47 -38.82 -23.42
CA LYS A 410 21.41 -38.54 -24.87
C LYS A 410 19.98 -38.49 -25.41
N LEU A 411 19.08 -39.38 -24.91
CA LEU A 411 17.67 -39.41 -25.34
C LEU A 411 16.91 -38.09 -25.09
N ILE A 412 17.32 -37.37 -24.05
CA ILE A 412 16.71 -36.09 -23.71
C ILE A 412 17.63 -34.88 -23.95
N GLU A 413 18.65 -35.06 -24.82
CA GLU A 413 19.60 -34.02 -25.25
C GLU A 413 20.30 -33.31 -24.07
N MET A 414 20.58 -34.02 -22.98
CA MET A 414 21.29 -33.48 -21.80
C MET A 414 22.70 -34.06 -21.70
N SER A 415 23.61 -33.27 -21.09
CA SER A 415 24.91 -33.83 -20.69
C SER A 415 24.74 -34.80 -19.51
N GLU A 416 25.55 -35.86 -19.46
CA GLU A 416 25.53 -36.87 -18.40
C GLU A 416 25.67 -36.28 -16.99
N LYS A 417 26.48 -35.22 -16.86
CA LYS A 417 26.67 -34.48 -15.60
C LYS A 417 25.39 -33.79 -15.13
N ILE A 418 24.70 -33.06 -16.03
CA ILE A 418 23.43 -32.36 -15.72
C ILE A 418 22.35 -33.40 -15.42
N PHE A 419 22.29 -34.51 -16.16
CA PHE A 419 21.35 -35.57 -15.94
C PHE A 419 21.51 -36.19 -14.54
N SER A 420 22.75 -36.51 -14.13
CA SER A 420 23.06 -37.07 -12.81
C SER A 420 22.75 -36.09 -11.66
N GLU A 421 23.01 -34.79 -11.86
CA GLU A 421 22.64 -33.74 -10.88
C GLU A 421 21.12 -33.63 -10.71
N LYS A 422 20.34 -33.73 -11.80
CA LYS A 422 18.90 -33.73 -11.77
C LYS A 422 18.31 -35.01 -11.17
N MET A 423 18.86 -36.17 -11.43
CA MET A 423 18.50 -37.43 -10.76
C MET A 423 18.63 -37.30 -9.22
N LYS A 424 19.76 -36.78 -8.73
CA LYS A 424 19.96 -36.50 -7.30
C LYS A 424 18.93 -35.49 -6.76
N LYS A 425 18.66 -34.43 -7.49
CA LYS A 425 17.68 -33.39 -7.11
C LYS A 425 16.26 -33.92 -6.96
N TYR A 426 15.88 -34.92 -7.76
CA TYR A 426 14.56 -35.54 -7.73
C TYR A 426 14.48 -36.84 -6.95
N ASN A 427 15.56 -37.25 -6.25
CA ASN A 427 15.69 -38.51 -5.53
C ASN A 427 15.34 -39.73 -6.41
N ILE A 428 15.82 -39.75 -7.65
CA ILE A 428 15.70 -40.87 -8.58
C ILE A 428 16.99 -41.69 -8.45
N THR A 429 16.85 -42.94 -8.04
CA THR A 429 17.96 -43.91 -7.91
C THR A 429 18.04 -44.79 -9.14
#